data_6e60066606e3595cd0aa0d9434b3dbcb
#
_entry.id   6e60066606e3595cd0aa0d9434b3dbcb
#
_cell.length_a   1.000
_cell.length_b   1.000
_cell.length_c   1.000
_cell.angle_alpha   90.00
_cell.angle_beta   90.00
_cell.angle_gamma   90.00
#
_symmetry.space_group_name_H-M   'P 1'
#
loop_
_entity.id
_entity.type
_entity.pdbx_description
1 polymer ?
#
loop_
_entity_poly.entity_id
_entity_poly.type
_entity_poly.pdbx_seq_one_letter_code
_entity_poly.pdbx_strand_id
1 'polypeptide(L)'
;MIICGVEIKGSEAIFALATLQHGGIEHLPLATKKIALEDDDESINVKAFATQIASFVRENGISHIVIKKRSKKGEFAGGPTTFKIETIFQLLSDCEVTLMSPQTINAQNKKHDFALPASLNKYQHEAYKAACSALLKK
;
A
#
# COMPACT_ATOMS: atom_id res chain seq x y z
N MET A 1 -3.23 15.49 5.48
CA MET A 1 -2.58 14.69 4.44
C MET A 1 -3.19 13.30 4.39
N ILE A 2 -3.47 12.83 3.19
CA ILE A 2 -4.02 11.48 2.96
C ILE A 2 -2.90 10.59 2.44
N ILE A 3 -2.73 9.43 3.05
CA ILE A 3 -1.75 8.44 2.59
C ILE A 3 -2.47 7.13 2.27
N CYS A 4 -2.10 6.56 1.13
CA CYS A 4 -2.55 5.22 0.76
C CYS A 4 -1.46 4.23 1.16
N GLY A 5 -1.79 3.35 2.09
CA GLY A 5 -0.91 2.23 2.43
C GLY A 5 -1.17 1.08 1.47
N VAL A 6 -0.11 0.38 1.11
CA VAL A 6 -0.18 -0.75 0.19
C VAL A 6 0.56 -1.93 0.77
N GLU A 7 -0.11 -3.08 0.78
CA GLU A 7 0.55 -4.35 1.03
C GLU A 7 0.48 -5.15 -0.27
N ILE A 8 1.61 -5.68 -0.71
CA ILE A 8 1.65 -6.56 -1.87
C ILE A 8 1.71 -8.00 -1.36
N LYS A 9 0.70 -8.78 -1.71
CA LYS A 9 0.60 -10.17 -1.25
C LYS A 9 0.34 -11.06 -2.47
N GLY A 10 1.33 -11.90 -2.79
CA GLY A 10 1.26 -12.71 -4.00
C GLY A 10 1.19 -11.81 -5.23
N SER A 11 0.13 -11.91 -5.99
CA SER A 11 -0.09 -11.11 -7.19
C SER A 11 -1.06 -9.96 -6.97
N GLU A 12 -1.39 -9.65 -5.72
CA GLU A 12 -2.37 -8.60 -5.40
C GLU A 12 -1.73 -7.42 -4.68
N ALA A 13 -2.18 -6.23 -5.04
CA ALA A 13 -1.90 -5.02 -4.27
C ALA A 13 -3.15 -4.70 -3.45
N ILE A 14 -2.98 -4.55 -2.14
CA ILE A 14 -4.07 -4.30 -1.19
C ILE A 14 -3.92 -2.89 -0.65
N PHE A 15 -5.02 -2.14 -0.59
CA PHE A 15 -5.01 -0.71 -0.26
C PHE A 15 -5.77 -0.37 1.00
N ALA A 16 -5.29 0.65 1.71
CA ALA A 16 -6.05 1.30 2.78
C ALA A 16 -5.67 2.77 2.83
N LEU A 17 -6.66 3.65 2.93
CA LEU A 17 -6.44 5.08 3.04
C LEU A 17 -6.53 5.52 4.50
N ALA A 18 -5.63 6.41 4.89
CA ALA A 18 -5.67 7.01 6.22
C ALA A 18 -5.32 8.50 6.11
N THR A 19 -5.86 9.27 7.01
CA THR A 19 -5.54 10.70 7.13
C THR A 19 -5.34 11.05 8.59
N LEU A 20 -4.54 12.08 8.84
CA LEU A 20 -4.33 12.60 10.19
C LEU A 20 -5.11 13.89 10.32
N GLN A 21 -6.11 13.92 11.18
CA GLN A 21 -6.97 15.08 11.42
C GLN A 21 -7.20 15.26 12.91
N HIS A 22 -7.13 16.50 13.36
CA HIS A 22 -7.45 16.85 14.76
C HIS A 22 -6.69 15.99 15.77
N GLY A 23 -5.43 15.63 15.42
CA GLY A 23 -4.59 14.85 16.31
C GLY A 23 -4.83 13.34 16.28
N GLY A 24 -5.73 12.87 15.46
CA GLY A 24 -6.06 11.45 15.35
C GLY A 24 -6.02 10.93 13.91
N ILE A 25 -5.81 9.63 13.78
CA ILE A 25 -5.82 8.98 12.49
C ILE A 25 -7.24 8.52 12.19
N GLU A 26 -7.67 8.77 10.97
CA GLU A 26 -8.99 8.37 10.48
C GLU A 26 -8.83 7.49 9.23
N HIS A 27 -9.54 6.36 9.23
CA HIS A 27 -9.60 5.47 8.06
C HIS A 27 -10.62 6.02 7.07
N LEU A 28 -10.20 6.18 5.82
CA LEU A 28 -11.09 6.62 4.75
C LEU A 28 -11.47 5.41 3.90
N PRO A 29 -12.78 5.19 3.66
CA PRO A 29 -13.21 4.01 2.90
C PRO A 29 -12.81 4.08 1.43
N LEU A 30 -12.59 2.91 0.83
CA LEU A 30 -12.29 2.75 -0.59
C LEU A 30 -13.29 1.80 -1.21
N ALA A 31 -13.78 2.13 -2.41
CA ALA A 31 -14.59 1.20 -3.19
C ALA A 31 -13.73 0.04 -3.69
N THR A 32 -12.54 0.35 -4.20
CA THR A 32 -11.56 -0.66 -4.64
C THR A 32 -10.54 -0.88 -3.54
N LYS A 33 -10.50 -2.08 -2.99
CA LYS A 33 -9.61 -2.40 -1.86
C LYS A 33 -8.40 -3.22 -2.27
N LYS A 34 -8.44 -3.83 -3.46
CA LYS A 34 -7.30 -4.57 -4.00
C LYS A 34 -7.40 -4.68 -5.52
N ILE A 35 -6.24 -4.79 -6.16
CA ILE A 35 -6.12 -4.98 -7.60
C ILE A 35 -5.09 -6.08 -7.83
N ALA A 36 -5.41 -7.04 -8.70
CA ALA A 36 -4.53 -8.17 -8.98
C ALA A 36 -3.81 -8.00 -10.31
N LEU A 37 -2.55 -8.45 -10.35
CA LEU A 37 -1.79 -8.57 -11.60
C LEU A 37 -1.94 -10.01 -12.08
N GLU A 38 -2.72 -10.19 -13.14
CA GLU A 38 -2.91 -11.50 -13.77
C GLU A 38 -1.67 -11.85 -14.59
N ASP A 39 -1.36 -13.12 -14.72
CA ASP A 39 -0.25 -13.66 -15.51
C ASP A 39 0.78 -12.59 -15.93
N ASP A 40 1.78 -12.36 -15.08
CA ASP A 40 2.73 -11.26 -15.24
C ASP A 40 3.78 -11.50 -16.33
N ASP A 41 3.75 -12.65 -16.99
CA ASP A 41 4.60 -12.89 -18.16
C ASP A 41 4.01 -12.26 -19.42
N GLU A 42 2.71 -11.93 -19.39
CA GLU A 42 2.03 -11.31 -20.53
C GLU A 42 2.05 -9.80 -20.40
N SER A 43 2.71 -9.12 -21.33
CA SER A 43 2.83 -7.66 -21.29
C SER A 43 1.48 -6.95 -21.26
N ILE A 44 0.46 -7.51 -21.94
CA ILE A 44 -0.86 -6.92 -21.95
C ILE A 44 -1.46 -6.86 -20.54
N ASN A 45 -1.19 -7.89 -19.73
CA ASN A 45 -1.66 -7.92 -18.34
C ASN A 45 -0.92 -6.93 -17.46
N VAL A 46 0.40 -6.79 -17.68
CA VAL A 46 1.21 -5.82 -16.95
C VAL A 46 0.74 -4.40 -17.26
N LYS A 47 0.49 -4.10 -18.54
CA LYS A 47 -0.02 -2.80 -18.96
C LYS A 47 -1.41 -2.52 -18.40
N ALA A 48 -2.29 -3.52 -18.41
CA ALA A 48 -3.64 -3.39 -17.85
C ALA A 48 -3.57 -3.09 -16.35
N PHE A 49 -2.71 -3.80 -15.62
CA PHE A 49 -2.51 -3.56 -14.20
C PHE A 49 -2.02 -2.13 -13.95
N ALA A 50 -1.00 -1.68 -14.70
CA ALA A 50 -0.47 -0.33 -14.58
C ALA A 50 -1.55 0.73 -14.82
N THR A 51 -2.41 0.51 -15.82
CA THR A 51 -3.52 1.40 -16.12
C THR A 51 -4.53 1.43 -14.99
N GLN A 52 -4.85 0.28 -14.41
CA GLN A 52 -5.78 0.19 -13.28
C GLN A 52 -5.24 0.92 -12.06
N ILE A 53 -3.95 0.77 -11.77
CA ILE A 53 -3.31 1.46 -10.65
C ILE A 53 -3.35 2.98 -10.87
N ALA A 54 -2.99 3.45 -12.07
CA ALA A 54 -3.01 4.88 -12.39
C ALA A 54 -4.41 5.47 -12.26
N SER A 55 -5.44 4.73 -12.74
CA SER A 55 -6.83 5.15 -12.60
C SER A 55 -7.27 5.21 -11.15
N PHE A 56 -6.91 4.20 -10.36
CA PHE A 56 -7.21 4.13 -8.93
C PHE A 56 -6.63 5.36 -8.20
N VAL A 57 -5.38 5.67 -8.46
CA VAL A 57 -4.69 6.82 -7.85
C VAL A 57 -5.38 8.12 -8.21
N ARG A 58 -5.70 8.30 -9.49
CA ARG A 58 -6.35 9.52 -9.99
C ARG A 58 -7.77 9.66 -9.43
N GLU A 59 -8.55 8.59 -9.47
CA GLU A 59 -9.95 8.62 -9.03
C GLU A 59 -10.11 8.90 -7.54
N ASN A 60 -9.13 8.50 -6.76
CA ASN A 60 -9.15 8.68 -5.30
C ASN A 60 -8.31 9.88 -4.85
N GLY A 61 -7.74 10.64 -5.77
CA GLY A 61 -6.95 11.82 -5.44
C GLY A 61 -5.74 11.52 -4.59
N ILE A 62 -5.09 10.39 -4.82
CA ILE A 62 -3.97 9.93 -4.03
C ILE A 62 -2.67 10.56 -4.54
N SER A 63 -1.95 11.26 -3.67
CA SER A 63 -0.66 11.85 -4.01
C SER A 63 0.52 11.22 -3.27
N HIS A 64 0.22 10.40 -2.27
CA HIS A 64 1.25 9.74 -1.45
C HIS A 64 0.89 8.28 -1.23
N ILE A 65 1.80 7.39 -1.59
CA ILE A 65 1.65 5.94 -1.38
C ILE A 65 2.82 5.46 -0.54
N VAL A 66 2.53 4.60 0.42
CA VAL A 66 3.56 3.92 1.22
C VAL A 66 3.34 2.42 1.08
N ILE A 67 4.33 1.75 0.52
CA ILE A 67 4.27 0.30 0.30
C ILE A 67 5.06 -0.40 1.41
N LYS A 68 4.43 -1.39 2.04
CA LYS A 68 5.14 -2.28 2.94
C LYS A 68 6.14 -3.08 2.12
N LYS A 69 7.42 -2.82 2.35
CA LYS A 69 8.50 -3.42 1.57
C LYS A 69 8.58 -4.93 1.82
N ARG A 70 8.73 -5.70 0.74
CA ARG A 70 8.95 -7.14 0.84
C ARG A 70 10.44 -7.44 0.92
N SER A 71 10.78 -8.48 1.66
CA SER A 71 12.16 -8.93 1.76
C SER A 71 12.63 -9.51 0.42
N LYS A 72 13.87 -9.21 0.06
CA LYS A 72 14.50 -9.75 -1.16
C LYS A 72 15.22 -11.06 -0.91
N LYS A 73 15.42 -11.43 0.33
CA LYS A 73 16.14 -12.64 0.73
C LYS A 73 15.46 -13.34 1.87
N GLY A 74 15.81 -14.60 2.03
CA GLY A 74 15.37 -15.40 3.17
C GLY A 74 14.06 -16.10 2.94
N GLU A 75 13.63 -16.80 3.95
CA GLU A 75 12.44 -17.64 3.93
C GLU A 75 11.16 -16.89 3.64
N PHE A 76 11.10 -15.62 4.07
CA PHE A 76 9.91 -14.80 3.89
C PHE A 76 10.06 -13.78 2.76
N ALA A 77 10.99 -14.03 1.84
CA ALA A 77 11.20 -13.13 0.70
C ALA A 77 9.94 -13.07 -0.18
N GLY A 78 9.70 -11.92 -0.78
CA GLY A 78 8.65 -11.77 -1.77
C GLY A 78 9.01 -12.52 -3.05
N GLY A 79 8.00 -12.96 -3.80
CA GLY A 79 8.21 -13.60 -5.09
C GLY A 79 8.50 -12.57 -6.18
N PRO A 80 8.87 -13.05 -7.39
CA PRO A 80 9.21 -12.15 -8.51
C PRO A 80 8.08 -11.19 -8.87
N THR A 81 6.83 -11.65 -8.85
CA THR A 81 5.65 -10.83 -9.17
C THR A 81 5.51 -9.67 -8.21
N THR A 82 5.84 -9.87 -6.93
CA THR A 82 5.79 -8.82 -5.91
C THR A 82 6.66 -7.63 -6.32
N PHE A 83 7.86 -7.90 -6.80
CA PHE A 83 8.78 -6.83 -7.17
C PHE A 83 8.38 -6.12 -8.46
N LYS A 84 7.73 -6.82 -9.38
CA LYS A 84 7.13 -6.18 -10.56
C LYS A 84 6.05 -5.19 -10.14
N ILE A 85 5.18 -5.58 -9.22
CA ILE A 85 4.11 -4.72 -8.72
C ILE A 85 4.71 -3.50 -8.04
N GLU A 86 5.70 -3.69 -7.20
CA GLU A 86 6.42 -2.59 -6.52
C GLU A 86 6.94 -1.58 -7.53
N THR A 87 7.59 -2.07 -8.58
CA THR A 87 8.15 -1.23 -9.63
C THR A 87 7.08 -0.44 -10.37
N ILE A 88 5.94 -1.07 -10.65
CA ILE A 88 4.83 -0.39 -11.33
C ILE A 88 4.34 0.79 -10.51
N PHE A 89 4.22 0.62 -9.18
CA PHE A 89 3.87 1.75 -8.31
C PHE A 89 4.94 2.85 -8.35
N GLN A 90 6.21 2.47 -8.36
CA GLN A 90 7.31 3.44 -8.36
C GLN A 90 7.37 4.26 -9.65
N LEU A 91 6.76 3.76 -10.73
CA LEU A 91 6.72 4.46 -12.02
C LEU A 91 5.56 5.45 -12.14
N LEU A 92 4.68 5.52 -11.13
CA LEU A 92 3.55 6.45 -11.17
C LEU A 92 4.02 7.90 -11.27
N SER A 93 3.39 8.65 -12.20
CA SER A 93 3.59 10.09 -12.31
C SER A 93 2.75 10.80 -11.26
N ASP A 94 3.19 11.95 -10.81
CA ASP A 94 2.40 12.83 -9.92
C ASP A 94 1.96 12.16 -8.60
N CYS A 95 2.68 11.10 -8.20
CA CYS A 95 2.40 10.42 -6.96
C CYS A 95 3.72 10.02 -6.32
N GLU A 96 3.91 10.44 -5.08
CA GLU A 96 5.11 10.08 -4.33
C GLU A 96 4.94 8.67 -3.78
N VAL A 97 5.89 7.79 -4.07
CA VAL A 97 5.83 6.40 -3.65
C VAL A 97 7.06 6.08 -2.80
N THR A 98 6.82 5.61 -1.58
CA THR A 98 7.87 5.27 -0.62
C THR A 98 7.74 3.81 -0.21
N LEU A 99 8.86 3.12 -0.11
CA LEU A 99 8.89 1.76 0.44
C LEU A 99 9.27 1.87 1.92
N MET A 100 8.50 1.21 2.78
CA MET A 100 8.75 1.22 4.22
C MET A 100 8.96 -0.19 4.72
N SER A 101 10.05 -0.41 5.48
CA SER A 101 10.37 -1.74 5.97
C SER A 101 9.34 -2.23 7.00
N PRO A 102 9.11 -3.56 7.06
CA PRO A 102 8.24 -4.12 8.10
C PRO A 102 8.70 -3.76 9.51
N GLN A 103 10.01 -3.68 9.72
CA GLN A 103 10.57 -3.33 11.03
C GLN A 103 10.15 -1.91 11.43
N THR A 104 10.19 -0.96 10.50
CA THR A 104 9.75 0.40 10.76
C THR A 104 8.26 0.45 11.08
N ILE A 105 7.45 -0.27 10.30
CA ILE A 105 5.99 -0.33 10.52
C ILE A 105 5.69 -0.92 11.90
N ASN A 106 6.35 -2.01 12.24
CA ASN A 106 6.15 -2.67 13.54
C ASN A 106 6.57 -1.77 14.70
N ALA A 107 7.69 -1.06 14.55
CA ALA A 107 8.15 -0.13 15.58
C ALA A 107 7.16 1.02 15.79
N GLN A 108 6.62 1.59 14.71
CA GLN A 108 5.61 2.64 14.82
C GLN A 108 4.31 2.13 15.43
N ASN A 109 3.88 0.93 15.04
CA ASN A 109 2.69 0.32 15.61
C ASN A 109 2.84 0.08 17.12
N LYS A 110 4.01 -0.39 17.53
CA LYS A 110 4.30 -0.64 18.94
C LYS A 110 4.30 0.66 19.74
N LYS A 111 4.86 1.72 19.16
CA LYS A 111 4.95 3.03 19.80
C LYS A 111 3.59 3.70 19.94
N HIS A 112 2.74 3.60 18.92
CA HIS A 112 1.47 4.34 18.86
C HIS A 112 0.23 3.46 19.05
N ASP A 113 0.39 2.14 19.00
CA ASP A 113 -0.71 1.18 19.16
C ASP A 113 -1.90 1.54 18.27
N PHE A 114 -1.70 1.47 16.96
CA PHE A 114 -2.73 1.87 15.98
C PHE A 114 -4.03 1.10 16.19
N ALA A 115 -5.11 1.83 16.43
CA ALA A 115 -6.44 1.23 16.48
C ALA A 115 -6.83 0.76 15.09
N LEU A 116 -7.38 -0.46 14.99
CA LEU A 116 -7.83 -1.03 13.73
C LEU A 116 -9.35 -0.86 13.65
N PRO A 117 -9.85 0.09 12.81
CA PRO A 117 -11.28 0.36 12.74
C PRO A 117 -12.09 -0.85 12.28
N ALA A 118 -13.32 -0.96 12.76
CA ALA A 118 -14.22 -2.03 12.35
C ALA A 118 -14.58 -1.97 10.86
N SER A 119 -14.48 -0.77 10.25
CA SER A 119 -14.72 -0.59 8.82
C SER A 119 -13.63 -1.17 7.93
N LEU A 120 -12.50 -1.54 8.53
CA LEU A 120 -11.35 -2.07 7.82
C LEU A 120 -11.45 -3.59 7.75
N ASN A 121 -11.31 -4.16 6.56
CA ASN A 121 -11.26 -5.61 6.41
C ASN A 121 -9.94 -6.15 6.97
N LYS A 122 -9.97 -7.37 7.49
CA LYS A 122 -8.78 -7.97 8.08
C LYS A 122 -7.60 -7.99 7.13
N TYR A 123 -7.83 -8.27 5.86
CA TYR A 123 -6.75 -8.34 4.87
C TYR A 123 -6.13 -6.97 4.57
N GLN A 124 -6.76 -5.87 5.00
CA GLN A 124 -6.24 -4.51 4.82
C GLN A 124 -5.39 -4.03 6.00
N HIS A 125 -5.29 -4.80 7.08
CA HIS A 125 -4.63 -4.35 8.31
C HIS A 125 -3.18 -3.91 8.08
N GLU A 126 -2.41 -4.67 7.31
CA GLU A 126 -1.01 -4.34 7.08
C GLU A 126 -0.86 -3.09 6.20
N ALA A 127 -1.72 -2.94 5.19
CA ALA A 127 -1.73 -1.74 4.37
C ALA A 127 -2.08 -0.50 5.22
N TYR A 128 -3.07 -0.62 6.09
CA TYR A 128 -3.47 0.45 6.98
C TYR A 128 -2.34 0.85 7.94
N LYS A 129 -1.66 -0.14 8.53
CA LYS A 129 -0.54 0.13 9.43
C LYS A 129 0.60 0.86 8.72
N ALA A 130 0.85 0.54 7.45
CA ALA A 130 1.84 1.26 6.66
C ALA A 130 1.45 2.73 6.49
N ALA A 131 0.20 3.00 6.18
CA ALA A 131 -0.31 4.36 6.05
C ALA A 131 -0.19 5.13 7.36
N CYS A 132 -0.60 4.52 8.47
CA CYS A 132 -0.52 5.13 9.80
C CYS A 132 0.93 5.45 10.17
N SER A 133 1.84 4.52 9.89
CA SER A 133 3.26 4.68 10.19
C SER A 133 3.84 5.89 9.45
N ALA A 134 3.47 6.06 8.19
CA ALA A 134 3.93 7.20 7.41
C ALA A 134 3.37 8.52 7.91
N LEU A 135 2.11 8.53 8.35
CA LEU A 135 1.47 9.74 8.88
C LEU A 135 2.13 10.20 10.18
N LEU A 136 2.60 9.28 11.00
CA LEU A 136 3.15 9.60 12.33
C LEU A 136 4.66 9.64 12.37
N LYS A 137 5.31 9.15 11.34
CA LYS A 137 6.77 9.15 11.26
C LYS A 137 7.26 10.56 10.89
N LYS A 138 8.20 11.06 11.64
CA LYS A 138 8.80 12.37 11.39
C LYS A 138 10.30 12.25 11.16
#